data_17f603975838bde00471b4cee4d5d0d8
#
_entry.id   17f603975838bde00471b4cee4d5d0d8
#
_cell.length_a   1.000
_cell.length_b   1.000
_cell.length_c   1.000
_cell.angle_alpha   90.00
_cell.angle_beta   90.00
_cell.angle_gamma   90.00
#
_symmetry.space_group_name_H-M   'P 1'
#
loop_
_entity.id
_entity.type
_entity.pdbx_description
1 polymer ?
#
loop_
_entity_poly.entity_id
_entity_poly.type
_entity_poly.pdbx_seq_one_letter_code
_entity_poly.pdbx_strand_id
1 'polypeptide(L)'
;MSQFTMRQGAIFWILIGMSLLSAPVLSSAEEGEPASRPRVEFSLRSWMFTNGETKWSHDASGLDSRLGNPTSKLTYKDNNTQIMELGAKINLSRRWFLRGEVGFSVDFDRGKMVDDDYLSTGGQHLYSRTNSDTTGHGTWYLNLDGGQRVVEFAGSRGYVDVFGGFQYWQTKYEARSVRQEVCNPSGVFTCSAAGTVSNQGALAIVNTTHWITPFRVGAQTEYRLSRWFSLEGKLAASPISIVYNEDRHELRTDLQRPSFTMWGVGMSANADAGMKFMLARNVALTMGYRVWWNRTFTGTWENHPVGPASETAPLREFQTIRHGATVGLTAAF
;
A
#
# COMPACT_ATOMS: atom_id res chain seq x y z
N MET A 1 7.94 -36.22 -13.76
CA MET A 1 9.27 -35.82 -13.29
C MET A 1 9.50 -34.39 -13.85
N SER A 2 9.16 -33.38 -13.09
CA SER A 2 9.31 -31.97 -13.46
C SER A 2 10.27 -31.33 -12.48
N GLN A 3 11.35 -30.77 -13.00
CA GLN A 3 12.46 -30.20 -12.23
C GLN A 3 12.03 -28.88 -11.60
N PHE A 4 12.13 -28.82 -10.29
CA PHE A 4 12.08 -27.60 -9.48
C PHE A 4 13.41 -26.87 -9.63
N THR A 5 13.46 -25.81 -10.40
CA THR A 5 14.58 -24.85 -10.39
C THR A 5 14.25 -23.72 -9.41
N MET A 6 14.75 -23.83 -8.19
CA MET A 6 14.83 -22.71 -7.25
C MET A 6 15.75 -21.63 -7.84
N ARG A 7 15.21 -20.46 -8.15
CA ARG A 7 16.02 -19.26 -8.39
C ARG A 7 16.51 -18.70 -7.06
N GLN A 8 17.73 -19.04 -6.70
CA GLN A 8 18.53 -18.36 -5.68
C GLN A 8 18.98 -17.00 -6.27
N GLY A 9 18.36 -15.91 -5.91
CA GLY A 9 18.71 -14.61 -6.49
C GLY A 9 18.43 -13.37 -5.69
N ALA A 10 18.03 -13.44 -4.43
CA ALA A 10 17.62 -12.24 -3.70
C ALA A 10 18.32 -11.96 -2.35
N ILE A 11 19.29 -12.75 -1.93
CA ILE A 11 19.91 -12.59 -0.59
C ILE A 11 21.27 -11.86 -0.62
N PHE A 12 21.81 -11.53 -1.78
CA PHE A 12 23.23 -11.13 -1.89
C PHE A 12 23.54 -9.61 -1.85
N TRP A 13 22.54 -8.70 -1.71
CA TRP A 13 22.80 -7.25 -1.79
C TRP A 13 22.76 -6.48 -0.47
N ILE A 14 22.59 -7.15 0.66
CA ILE A 14 22.50 -6.45 1.98
C ILE A 14 23.90 -6.17 2.61
N LEU A 15 24.98 -6.67 2.06
CA LEU A 15 26.31 -6.63 2.71
C LEU A 15 27.27 -5.55 2.19
N ILE A 16 26.96 -4.69 1.26
CA ILE A 16 27.91 -3.74 0.66
C ILE A 16 27.86 -2.32 1.28
N GLY A 17 26.95 -2.03 2.21
CA GLY A 17 26.80 -0.70 2.82
C GLY A 17 27.57 -0.43 4.11
N MET A 18 28.31 -1.37 4.67
CA MET A 18 28.84 -1.25 6.07
C MET A 18 30.31 -0.88 6.23
N SER A 19 31.02 -0.45 5.20
CA SER A 19 32.48 -0.22 5.30
C SER A 19 32.93 1.18 5.68
N LEU A 20 32.09 2.08 6.11
CA LEU A 20 32.46 3.48 6.40
C LEU A 20 32.08 3.99 7.80
N LEU A 21 32.14 3.18 8.85
CA LEU A 21 31.97 3.68 10.23
C LEU A 21 32.85 2.90 11.21
N SER A 22 34.16 2.96 11.06
CA SER A 22 35.09 2.52 12.09
C SER A 22 35.69 3.73 12.82
N ALA A 23 35.15 4.05 13.99
CA ALA A 23 35.86 4.76 15.00
C ALA A 23 35.55 4.18 16.40
N PRO A 24 36.49 3.58 17.09
CA PRO A 24 36.31 3.12 18.46
C PRO A 24 36.50 4.31 19.42
N VAL A 25 35.45 4.70 20.12
CA VAL A 25 35.64 5.48 21.35
C VAL A 25 35.18 4.61 22.51
N LEU A 26 36.17 4.01 23.17
CA LEU A 26 36.03 3.46 24.50
C LEU A 26 35.97 4.65 25.50
N SER A 27 34.82 4.88 26.05
CA SER A 27 34.63 5.75 27.21
C SER A 27 33.80 5.00 28.24
N SER A 28 34.36 4.95 29.45
CA SER A 28 33.81 4.35 30.67
C SER A 28 32.39 4.83 30.97
N ALA A 29 31.53 3.89 31.34
CA ALA A 29 30.17 4.18 31.79
C ALA A 29 30.17 4.85 33.13
N GLU A 30 29.78 6.11 33.19
CA GLU A 30 29.24 6.76 34.38
C GLU A 30 27.73 6.51 34.45
N GLU A 31 27.29 5.88 35.53
CA GLU A 31 25.88 5.76 35.90
C GLU A 31 25.35 7.13 36.28
N GLY A 32 24.36 7.66 35.56
CA GLY A 32 23.58 8.75 36.15
C GLY A 32 23.04 9.86 35.24
N GLU A 33 23.34 9.94 33.94
CA GLU A 33 22.63 10.90 33.07
C GLU A 33 21.55 10.24 32.27
N PRO A 34 20.32 10.83 32.19
CA PRO A 34 19.30 10.35 31.28
C PRO A 34 19.88 10.43 29.87
N ALA A 35 19.99 9.28 29.20
CA ALA A 35 20.57 9.14 27.87
C ALA A 35 20.01 10.24 26.96
N SER A 36 20.85 11.11 26.45
CA SER A 36 20.46 12.18 25.54
C SER A 36 19.79 11.54 24.31
N ARG A 37 18.63 12.06 23.99
CA ARG A 37 17.88 11.59 22.80
C ARG A 37 18.74 11.82 21.55
N PRO A 38 18.93 10.82 20.66
CA PRO A 38 19.72 11.01 19.46
C PRO A 38 19.13 12.16 18.64
N ARG A 39 19.99 12.99 18.07
CA ARG A 39 19.53 14.15 17.29
C ARG A 39 18.95 13.75 15.94
N VAL A 40 19.51 12.71 15.34
CA VAL A 40 19.09 12.21 14.01
C VAL A 40 19.05 10.69 14.06
N GLU A 41 18.01 10.13 13.46
CA GLU A 41 17.86 8.70 13.25
C GLU A 41 17.63 8.44 11.75
N PHE A 42 18.38 7.51 11.16
CA PHE A 42 18.16 7.02 9.81
C PHE A 42 17.70 5.59 9.86
N SER A 43 16.78 5.21 8.98
CA SER A 43 16.32 3.84 8.85
C SER A 43 16.32 3.37 7.40
N LEU A 44 16.70 2.12 7.22
CA LEU A 44 16.51 1.35 5.98
C LEU A 44 15.65 0.15 6.35
N ARG A 45 14.48 0.02 5.72
CA ARG A 45 13.51 -1.04 6.03
C ARG A 45 13.04 -1.73 4.76
N SER A 46 12.84 -3.03 4.84
CA SER A 46 12.08 -3.79 3.87
C SER A 46 10.69 -4.07 4.45
N TRP A 47 9.67 -3.80 3.68
CA TRP A 47 8.29 -4.20 3.96
C TRP A 47 7.83 -5.19 2.90
N MET A 48 7.56 -6.42 3.33
CA MET A 48 7.08 -7.51 2.51
C MET A 48 5.59 -7.67 2.78
N PHE A 49 4.74 -7.02 2.00
CA PHE A 49 3.32 -7.26 2.15
C PHE A 49 2.86 -8.44 1.30
N THR A 50 1.96 -9.21 1.88
CA THR A 50 1.34 -10.39 1.28
C THR A 50 -0.16 -10.17 1.18
N ASN A 51 -0.79 -10.77 0.16
CA ASN A 51 -2.23 -10.68 -0.05
C ASN A 51 -2.76 -9.23 -0.08
N GLY A 52 -1.97 -8.31 -0.65
CA GLY A 52 -2.43 -6.94 -0.85
C GLY A 52 -3.66 -6.93 -1.75
N GLU A 53 -4.68 -6.15 -1.38
CA GLU A 53 -5.92 -6.01 -2.12
C GLU A 53 -6.21 -4.55 -2.46
N THR A 54 -6.63 -4.30 -3.70
CA THR A 54 -7.32 -3.08 -4.11
C THR A 54 -8.59 -3.48 -4.82
N LYS A 55 -9.72 -2.94 -4.40
CA LYS A 55 -11.01 -3.20 -5.04
C LYS A 55 -11.81 -1.92 -5.20
N TRP A 56 -12.59 -1.88 -6.26
CA TRP A 56 -13.54 -0.82 -6.49
C TRP A 56 -14.80 -1.34 -7.20
N SER A 57 -15.89 -0.61 -7.08
CA SER A 57 -17.14 -0.88 -7.77
C SER A 57 -17.89 0.42 -8.06
N HIS A 58 -18.64 0.44 -9.16
CA HIS A 58 -19.47 1.56 -9.55
C HIS A 58 -20.89 1.12 -9.89
N ASP A 59 -21.80 2.08 -9.97
CA ASP A 59 -23.20 1.84 -10.27
C ASP A 59 -23.64 2.72 -11.46
N ALA A 60 -23.67 2.13 -12.63
CA ALA A 60 -24.13 2.77 -13.84
C ALA A 60 -25.61 2.42 -14.19
N SER A 61 -26.38 1.84 -13.26
CA SER A 61 -27.79 1.50 -13.47
C SER A 61 -28.68 2.72 -13.74
N GLY A 62 -28.23 3.93 -13.34
CA GLY A 62 -28.86 5.18 -13.69
C GLY A 62 -28.65 5.62 -15.15
N LEU A 63 -27.62 5.11 -15.83
CA LEU A 63 -27.34 5.36 -17.25
C LEU A 63 -28.08 4.36 -18.14
N ASP A 64 -28.13 3.10 -17.73
CA ASP A 64 -28.86 2.04 -18.39
C ASP A 64 -29.50 1.12 -17.35
N SER A 65 -30.83 1.10 -17.31
CA SER A 65 -31.61 0.30 -16.34
C SER A 65 -31.41 -1.22 -16.46
N ARG A 66 -30.75 -1.69 -17.50
CA ARG A 66 -30.37 -3.12 -17.68
C ARG A 66 -29.10 -3.48 -16.90
N LEU A 67 -28.31 -2.48 -16.49
CA LEU A 67 -27.09 -2.68 -15.72
C LEU A 67 -27.41 -2.91 -14.23
N GLY A 68 -26.54 -3.65 -13.56
CA GLY A 68 -26.68 -3.97 -12.13
C GLY A 68 -26.20 -2.84 -11.20
N ASN A 69 -26.45 -3.05 -9.91
CA ASN A 69 -25.89 -2.23 -8.85
C ASN A 69 -25.23 -3.14 -7.78
N PRO A 70 -23.88 -3.29 -7.77
CA PRO A 70 -22.94 -2.60 -8.65
C PRO A 70 -23.08 -3.07 -10.11
N THR A 71 -22.69 -2.20 -11.05
CA THR A 71 -22.58 -2.53 -12.47
C THR A 71 -21.34 -3.38 -12.73
N SER A 72 -20.19 -2.94 -12.22
CA SER A 72 -18.93 -3.67 -12.30
C SER A 72 -18.19 -3.57 -10.98
N LYS A 73 -17.40 -4.61 -10.69
CA LYS A 73 -16.52 -4.69 -9.54
C LYS A 73 -15.19 -5.28 -9.95
N LEU A 74 -14.12 -4.50 -9.83
CA LEU A 74 -12.76 -4.98 -10.02
C LEU A 74 -12.09 -5.23 -8.67
N THR A 75 -11.38 -6.35 -8.61
CA THR A 75 -10.60 -6.74 -7.42
C THR A 75 -9.21 -7.18 -7.85
N TYR A 76 -8.21 -6.41 -7.49
CA TYR A 76 -6.80 -6.78 -7.54
C TYR A 76 -6.45 -7.44 -6.21
N LYS A 77 -6.11 -8.71 -6.20
CA LYS A 77 -5.86 -9.49 -4.98
C LYS A 77 -4.63 -10.38 -5.10
N ASP A 78 -4.25 -10.96 -3.97
CA ASP A 78 -3.09 -11.84 -3.86
C ASP A 78 -1.79 -11.17 -4.36
N ASN A 79 -1.73 -9.82 -4.26
CA ASN A 79 -0.58 -9.05 -4.70
C ASN A 79 0.48 -9.04 -3.59
N ASN A 80 1.58 -9.75 -3.85
CA ASN A 80 2.74 -9.77 -2.98
C ASN A 80 3.77 -8.77 -3.51
N THR A 81 4.25 -7.90 -2.66
CA THR A 81 5.19 -6.85 -3.06
C THR A 81 6.22 -6.62 -1.98
N GLN A 82 7.48 -6.52 -2.38
CA GLN A 82 8.54 -6.06 -1.50
C GLN A 82 8.80 -4.57 -1.74
N ILE A 83 8.76 -3.79 -0.67
CA ILE A 83 9.07 -2.36 -0.67
C ILE A 83 10.34 -2.13 0.13
N MET A 84 11.27 -1.36 -0.43
CA MET A 84 12.38 -0.76 0.30
C MET A 84 11.98 0.64 0.75
N GLU A 85 12.15 0.90 2.04
CA GLU A 85 11.83 2.19 2.68
C GLU A 85 13.08 2.83 3.24
N LEU A 86 13.28 4.09 2.94
CA LEU A 86 14.25 4.97 3.59
C LEU A 86 13.51 5.92 4.52
N GLY A 87 14.00 6.06 5.73
CA GLY A 87 13.42 6.96 6.72
C GLY A 87 14.48 7.82 7.38
N ALA A 88 14.07 9.03 7.75
CA ALA A 88 14.85 9.93 8.58
C ALA A 88 13.95 10.56 9.64
N LYS A 89 14.44 10.64 10.90
CA LYS A 89 13.80 11.36 11.99
C LYS A 89 14.79 12.32 12.60
N ILE A 90 14.39 13.58 12.74
CA ILE A 90 15.19 14.65 13.33
C ILE A 90 14.50 15.10 14.61
N ASN A 91 15.17 14.96 15.76
CA ASN A 91 14.71 15.47 17.03
C ASN A 91 15.15 16.92 17.17
N LEU A 92 14.21 17.86 16.96
CA LEU A 92 14.44 19.31 17.03
C LEU A 92 14.72 19.78 18.45
N SER A 93 14.14 19.08 19.42
CA SER A 93 14.34 19.29 20.85
C SER A 93 14.07 18.00 21.62
N ARG A 94 14.12 18.06 22.97
CA ARG A 94 13.74 16.91 23.81
C ARG A 94 12.30 16.43 23.58
N ARG A 95 11.43 17.27 23.04
CA ARG A 95 10.00 16.94 22.83
C ARG A 95 9.60 16.86 21.38
N TRP A 96 10.10 17.74 20.50
CA TRP A 96 9.64 17.88 19.12
C TRP A 96 10.50 17.10 18.13
N PHE A 97 9.87 16.51 17.14
CA PHE A 97 10.54 15.83 16.04
C PHE A 97 9.86 16.07 14.69
N LEU A 98 10.63 15.90 13.64
CA LEU A 98 10.18 15.73 12.26
C LEU A 98 10.60 14.34 11.78
N ARG A 99 9.78 13.71 10.94
CA ARG A 99 10.08 12.43 10.31
C ARG A 99 9.62 12.43 8.87
N GLY A 100 10.46 11.90 7.98
CA GLY A 100 10.15 11.60 6.59
C GLY A 100 10.42 10.13 6.32
N GLU A 101 9.56 9.47 5.55
CA GLU A 101 9.72 8.09 5.09
C GLU A 101 9.33 8.05 3.60
N VAL A 102 10.17 7.46 2.76
CA VAL A 102 9.87 7.18 1.34
C VAL A 102 10.09 5.71 1.07
N GLY A 103 9.12 5.07 0.44
CA GLY A 103 9.19 3.66 0.07
C GLY A 103 8.89 3.45 -1.40
N PHE A 104 9.53 2.46 -2.01
CA PHE A 104 9.32 2.07 -3.40
C PHE A 104 9.46 0.56 -3.58
N SER A 105 8.62 0.01 -4.46
CA SER A 105 8.65 -1.42 -4.76
C SER A 105 9.92 -1.79 -5.49
N VAL A 106 10.58 -2.85 -5.03
CA VAL A 106 11.79 -3.43 -5.65
C VAL A 106 11.50 -4.79 -6.27
N ASP A 107 10.45 -5.45 -5.81
CA ASP A 107 9.97 -6.70 -6.35
C ASP A 107 8.45 -6.76 -6.27
N PHE A 108 7.84 -7.41 -7.24
CA PHE A 108 6.40 -7.65 -7.31
C PHE A 108 6.19 -9.09 -7.77
N ASP A 109 5.68 -9.92 -6.88
CA ASP A 109 5.25 -11.26 -7.20
C ASP A 109 3.87 -11.22 -7.85
N ARG A 110 3.43 -12.34 -8.38
CA ARG A 110 2.18 -12.45 -9.11
C ARG A 110 0.99 -12.19 -8.21
N GLY A 111 0.01 -11.47 -8.76
CA GLY A 111 -1.31 -11.31 -8.21
C GLY A 111 -2.37 -11.67 -9.24
N LYS A 112 -3.62 -11.38 -8.92
CA LYS A 112 -4.76 -11.59 -9.81
C LYS A 112 -5.66 -10.37 -9.83
N MET A 113 -6.20 -10.07 -11.01
CA MET A 113 -7.33 -9.18 -11.17
C MET A 113 -8.57 -10.03 -11.48
N VAL A 114 -9.65 -9.75 -10.78
CA VAL A 114 -10.99 -10.32 -11.04
C VAL A 114 -11.89 -9.16 -11.41
N ASP A 115 -12.56 -9.27 -12.53
CA ASP A 115 -13.53 -8.29 -13.02
C ASP A 115 -14.90 -8.97 -13.10
N ASP A 116 -15.83 -8.48 -12.31
CA ASP A 116 -17.21 -8.98 -12.20
C ASP A 116 -18.18 -7.93 -12.72
N ASP A 117 -18.94 -8.26 -13.76
CA ASP A 117 -19.99 -7.44 -14.32
C ASP A 117 -21.38 -8.01 -14.00
N TYR A 118 -22.32 -7.12 -13.70
CA TYR A 118 -23.65 -7.47 -13.24
C TYR A 118 -24.73 -6.81 -14.08
N LEU A 119 -25.84 -7.55 -14.31
CA LEU A 119 -27.05 -7.06 -14.94
C LEU A 119 -28.20 -6.90 -13.94
N SER A 120 -29.21 -6.13 -14.34
CA SER A 120 -30.17 -5.49 -13.44
C SER A 120 -31.29 -6.36 -12.90
N THR A 121 -31.35 -7.62 -13.13
CA THR A 121 -32.46 -8.37 -12.52
C THR A 121 -32.23 -8.44 -11.00
N GLY A 122 -32.69 -7.43 -10.28
CA GLY A 122 -32.48 -7.28 -8.83
C GLY A 122 -31.07 -6.81 -8.42
N GLY A 123 -30.26 -6.33 -9.39
CA GLY A 123 -28.94 -5.73 -9.11
C GLY A 123 -27.83 -6.71 -8.75
N GLN A 124 -28.05 -8.01 -8.85
CA GLN A 124 -27.10 -9.01 -8.36
C GLN A 124 -26.86 -10.17 -9.32
N HIS A 125 -27.35 -10.09 -10.54
CA HIS A 125 -27.15 -11.16 -11.52
C HIS A 125 -25.76 -11.03 -12.14
N LEU A 126 -24.82 -11.87 -11.70
CA LEU A 126 -23.50 -11.97 -12.29
C LEU A 126 -23.62 -12.40 -13.76
N TYR A 127 -23.30 -11.45 -14.64
CA TYR A 127 -23.34 -11.64 -16.08
C TYR A 127 -22.01 -12.20 -16.59
N SER A 128 -20.90 -11.57 -16.20
CA SER A 128 -19.58 -11.93 -16.66
C SER A 128 -18.60 -11.90 -15.49
N ARG A 129 -17.69 -12.88 -15.46
CA ARG A 129 -16.48 -12.83 -14.63
C ARG A 129 -15.28 -13.12 -15.50
N THR A 130 -14.29 -12.23 -15.43
CA THR A 130 -12.99 -12.44 -16.04
C THR A 130 -11.88 -12.41 -15.01
N ASN A 131 -10.81 -13.15 -15.28
CA ASN A 131 -9.57 -13.13 -14.50
C ASN A 131 -8.39 -12.78 -15.38
N SER A 132 -7.44 -12.04 -14.80
CA SER A 132 -6.16 -11.73 -15.42
C SER A 132 -5.04 -11.92 -14.40
N ASP A 133 -3.88 -12.35 -14.89
CA ASP A 133 -2.68 -12.35 -14.05
C ASP A 133 -2.17 -10.92 -13.93
N THR A 134 -1.87 -10.49 -12.70
CA THR A 134 -1.32 -9.17 -12.46
C THR A 134 0.19 -9.23 -12.24
N THR A 135 0.85 -8.27 -12.85
CA THR A 135 2.26 -7.95 -12.63
C THR A 135 2.38 -6.46 -12.42
N GLY A 136 3.51 -5.97 -12.00
CA GLY A 136 3.73 -4.53 -11.99
C GLY A 136 4.74 -4.10 -10.94
N HIS A 137 5.48 -3.07 -11.30
CA HIS A 137 6.36 -2.33 -10.41
C HIS A 137 5.85 -0.90 -10.43
N GLY A 138 5.51 -0.32 -9.34
CA GLY A 138 5.04 1.06 -9.36
C GLY A 138 4.35 1.47 -8.07
N THR A 139 4.54 0.71 -7.01
CA THR A 139 4.15 1.17 -5.68
C THR A 139 5.27 2.04 -5.13
N TRP A 140 4.92 3.26 -4.77
CA TRP A 140 5.77 4.12 -3.98
C TRP A 140 4.93 4.98 -3.05
N TYR A 141 5.53 5.47 -1.98
CA TYR A 141 4.85 6.34 -1.02
C TYR A 141 5.80 7.33 -0.36
N LEU A 142 5.21 8.39 0.16
CA LEU A 142 5.85 9.41 0.98
C LEU A 142 5.02 9.63 2.24
N ASN A 143 5.68 9.60 3.40
CA ASN A 143 5.13 10.01 4.69
C ASN A 143 5.94 11.19 5.21
N LEU A 144 5.26 12.23 5.68
CA LEU A 144 5.88 13.37 6.36
C LEU A 144 5.11 13.62 7.66
N ASP A 145 5.77 13.49 8.79
CA ASP A 145 5.16 13.65 10.11
C ASP A 145 5.93 14.68 10.95
N GLY A 146 5.21 15.53 11.68
CA GLY A 146 5.73 16.37 12.76
C GLY A 146 5.04 15.98 14.06
N GLY A 147 5.79 15.84 15.15
CA GLY A 147 5.22 15.34 16.37
C GLY A 147 5.92 15.79 17.64
N GLN A 148 5.30 15.42 18.75
CA GLN A 148 5.74 15.78 20.08
C GLN A 148 5.69 14.57 21.02
N ARG A 149 6.71 14.44 21.88
CA ARG A 149 6.69 13.54 23.04
C ARG A 149 5.78 14.11 24.11
N VAL A 150 4.72 13.35 24.46
CA VAL A 150 3.71 13.79 25.43
C VAL A 150 3.87 13.10 26.78
N VAL A 151 4.36 11.86 26.81
CA VAL A 151 4.52 11.07 28.02
C VAL A 151 5.83 10.31 27.98
N GLU A 152 6.52 10.28 29.11
CA GLU A 152 7.58 9.32 29.44
C GLU A 152 7.16 8.57 30.71
N PHE A 153 7.36 7.26 30.74
CA PHE A 153 6.90 6.40 31.82
C PHE A 153 7.93 5.32 32.18
N ALA A 154 7.70 4.64 33.30
CA ALA A 154 8.55 3.56 33.81
C ALA A 154 10.04 3.96 33.96
N GLY A 155 10.31 5.19 34.47
CA GLY A 155 11.67 5.69 34.63
C GLY A 155 12.38 5.91 33.28
N SER A 156 11.69 6.51 32.33
CA SER A 156 12.16 6.79 30.97
C SER A 156 12.47 5.52 30.14
N ARG A 157 11.96 4.35 30.55
CA ARG A 157 12.03 3.14 29.74
C ARG A 157 10.99 3.10 28.62
N GLY A 158 9.93 3.90 28.74
CA GLY A 158 8.89 3.99 27.72
C GLY A 158 8.49 5.44 27.46
N TYR A 159 7.93 5.66 26.27
CA TYR A 159 7.41 6.96 25.90
C TYR A 159 6.19 6.84 24.95
N VAL A 160 5.41 7.90 24.89
CA VAL A 160 4.40 8.11 23.87
C VAL A 160 4.69 9.44 23.17
N ASP A 161 4.81 9.38 21.87
CA ASP A 161 4.84 10.54 20.98
C ASP A 161 3.48 10.63 20.23
N VAL A 162 2.94 11.83 20.08
CA VAL A 162 1.81 12.11 19.17
C VAL A 162 2.32 12.88 17.98
N PHE A 163 1.68 12.70 16.81
CA PHE A 163 2.08 13.36 15.58
C PHE A 163 0.91 13.70 14.69
N GLY A 164 1.13 14.69 13.83
CA GLY A 164 0.31 14.97 12.67
C GLY A 164 1.17 14.93 11.42
N GLY A 165 0.57 14.63 10.27
CA GLY A 165 1.36 14.51 9.06
C GLY A 165 0.56 14.32 7.79
N PHE A 166 1.29 14.10 6.72
CA PHE A 166 0.82 13.89 5.35
C PHE A 166 1.25 12.49 4.90
N GLN A 167 0.42 11.84 4.08
CA GLN A 167 0.77 10.61 3.40
C GLN A 167 0.31 10.67 1.95
N TYR A 168 1.20 10.26 1.05
CA TYR A 168 0.89 9.97 -0.34
C TYR A 168 1.27 8.53 -0.64
N TRP A 169 0.44 7.86 -1.45
CA TRP A 169 0.68 6.50 -1.89
C TRP A 169 0.22 6.33 -3.33
N GLN A 170 1.07 5.78 -4.17
CA GLN A 170 0.74 5.34 -5.52
C GLN A 170 0.92 3.83 -5.65
N THR A 171 -0.01 3.18 -6.36
CA THR A 171 0.14 1.78 -6.79
C THR A 171 -0.21 1.68 -8.26
N LYS A 172 0.61 0.96 -9.03
CA LYS A 172 0.35 0.63 -10.43
C LYS A 172 0.28 -0.88 -10.59
N TYR A 173 -0.80 -1.38 -11.20
CA TYR A 173 -0.97 -2.77 -11.61
C TYR A 173 -1.03 -2.87 -13.13
N GLU A 174 -0.48 -3.95 -13.66
CA GLU A 174 -0.60 -4.36 -15.05
C GLU A 174 -1.26 -5.73 -15.09
N ALA A 175 -2.45 -5.84 -15.67
CA ALA A 175 -3.18 -7.09 -15.85
C ALA A 175 -2.96 -7.62 -17.26
N ARG A 176 -2.60 -8.90 -17.37
CA ARG A 176 -2.29 -9.56 -18.64
C ARG A 176 -3.13 -10.80 -18.84
N SER A 177 -3.46 -11.06 -20.09
CA SER A 177 -4.39 -12.13 -20.50
C SER A 177 -5.77 -11.94 -19.87
N VAL A 178 -6.81 -12.17 -20.61
CA VAL A 178 -8.18 -12.14 -20.08
C VAL A 178 -8.77 -13.55 -20.22
N ARG A 179 -9.05 -14.17 -19.07
CA ARG A 179 -9.72 -15.49 -19.02
C ARG A 179 -11.14 -15.29 -18.58
N GLN A 180 -12.10 -15.71 -19.43
CA GLN A 180 -13.50 -15.76 -19.08
C GLN A 180 -13.77 -16.93 -18.13
N GLU A 181 -14.29 -16.67 -16.93
CA GLU A 181 -14.67 -17.73 -15.98
C GLU A 181 -16.16 -17.99 -15.95
N VAL A 182 -16.96 -16.92 -15.98
CA VAL A 182 -18.41 -16.99 -16.00
C VAL A 182 -18.91 -16.17 -17.15
N CYS A 183 -19.84 -16.71 -17.93
CA CYS A 183 -20.57 -16.01 -18.97
C CYS A 183 -22.03 -16.44 -18.95
N ASN A 184 -22.93 -15.52 -18.60
CA ASN A 184 -24.38 -15.68 -18.58
C ASN A 184 -24.99 -14.63 -19.53
N PRO A 185 -24.94 -14.83 -20.85
CA PRO A 185 -25.39 -13.85 -21.82
C PRO A 185 -26.89 -13.54 -21.66
N SER A 186 -27.26 -12.27 -21.82
CA SER A 186 -28.65 -11.82 -21.71
C SER A 186 -28.95 -10.70 -22.69
N GLY A 187 -29.82 -10.98 -23.65
CA GLY A 187 -30.20 -10.00 -24.66
C GLY A 187 -29.03 -9.55 -25.53
N VAL A 188 -28.74 -8.24 -25.49
CA VAL A 188 -27.63 -7.62 -26.23
C VAL A 188 -26.28 -7.80 -25.58
N PHE A 189 -26.25 -8.23 -24.32
CA PHE A 189 -25.02 -8.45 -23.59
C PHE A 189 -24.46 -9.84 -23.90
N THR A 190 -23.26 -9.86 -24.46
CA THR A 190 -22.54 -11.07 -24.85
C THR A 190 -21.18 -11.14 -24.21
N CYS A 191 -20.71 -12.32 -23.88
CA CYS A 191 -19.39 -12.61 -23.34
C CYS A 191 -18.82 -13.86 -24.00
N SER A 192 -17.55 -14.12 -23.84
CA SER A 192 -16.91 -15.33 -24.35
C SER A 192 -17.33 -16.56 -23.54
N ALA A 193 -17.28 -17.75 -24.13
CA ALA A 193 -17.53 -18.98 -23.38
C ALA A 193 -16.56 -19.13 -22.20
N ALA A 194 -17.06 -19.70 -21.10
CA ALA A 194 -16.22 -19.98 -19.93
C ALA A 194 -15.01 -20.86 -20.31
N GLY A 195 -13.85 -20.52 -19.77
CA GLY A 195 -12.57 -21.14 -20.10
C GLY A 195 -11.81 -20.50 -21.27
N THR A 196 -12.46 -19.61 -22.06
CA THR A 196 -11.78 -18.90 -23.14
C THR A 196 -10.71 -17.96 -22.58
N VAL A 197 -9.52 -18.01 -23.16
CA VAL A 197 -8.44 -17.05 -22.90
C VAL A 197 -8.30 -16.14 -24.11
N SER A 198 -8.59 -14.87 -23.91
CA SER A 198 -8.43 -13.85 -24.94
C SER A 198 -7.08 -13.15 -24.79
N ASN A 199 -6.42 -12.88 -25.94
CA ASN A 199 -5.19 -12.08 -25.96
C ASN A 199 -4.11 -12.59 -24.98
N GLN A 200 -3.77 -13.87 -25.07
CA GLN A 200 -2.81 -14.51 -24.18
C GLN A 200 -1.48 -13.75 -24.14
N GLY A 201 -1.03 -13.37 -22.92
CA GLY A 201 0.19 -12.63 -22.69
C GLY A 201 0.10 -11.12 -22.97
N ALA A 202 -0.95 -10.65 -23.67
CA ALA A 202 -1.10 -9.23 -23.95
C ALA A 202 -1.45 -8.43 -22.70
N LEU A 203 -0.98 -7.19 -22.64
CA LEU A 203 -1.37 -6.21 -21.62
C LEU A 203 -2.82 -5.81 -21.86
N ALA A 204 -3.70 -6.12 -20.93
CA ALA A 204 -5.11 -5.86 -21.01
C ALA A 204 -5.53 -4.59 -20.28
N ILE A 205 -5.05 -4.42 -19.04
CA ILE A 205 -5.40 -3.28 -18.19
C ILE A 205 -4.15 -2.75 -17.50
N VAL A 206 -4.05 -1.42 -17.42
CA VAL A 206 -3.11 -0.69 -16.55
C VAL A 206 -3.92 0.14 -15.59
N ASN A 207 -3.86 -0.19 -14.32
CA ASN A 207 -4.55 0.56 -13.26
C ASN A 207 -3.54 1.31 -12.39
N THR A 208 -3.72 2.62 -12.24
CA THR A 208 -2.89 3.46 -11.39
C THR A 208 -3.76 4.13 -10.33
N THR A 209 -3.51 3.82 -9.08
CA THR A 209 -4.24 4.35 -7.92
C THR A 209 -3.35 5.27 -7.12
N HIS A 210 -3.87 6.46 -6.80
CA HIS A 210 -3.24 7.45 -5.92
C HIS A 210 -4.11 7.64 -4.69
N TRP A 211 -3.53 7.46 -3.50
CA TRP A 211 -4.15 7.84 -2.24
C TRP A 211 -3.41 9.05 -1.67
N ILE A 212 -4.15 10.12 -1.44
CA ILE A 212 -3.65 11.37 -0.87
C ILE A 212 -4.33 11.55 0.47
N THR A 213 -3.57 11.49 1.54
CA THR A 213 -4.03 11.73 2.91
C THR A 213 -3.44 13.07 3.38
N PRO A 214 -4.13 14.19 3.16
CA PRO A 214 -3.58 15.53 3.38
C PRO A 214 -3.30 15.82 4.86
N PHE A 215 -4.02 15.16 5.75
CA PHE A 215 -3.85 15.29 7.18
C PHE A 215 -4.14 13.97 7.88
N ARG A 216 -3.15 13.45 8.60
CA ARG A 216 -3.31 12.28 9.49
C ARG A 216 -2.84 12.61 10.88
N VAL A 217 -3.44 11.99 11.87
CA VAL A 217 -3.01 12.06 13.27
C VAL A 217 -2.65 10.67 13.76
N GLY A 218 -1.70 10.60 14.68
CA GLY A 218 -1.29 9.32 15.22
C GLY A 218 -0.52 9.42 16.51
N ALA A 219 -0.24 8.24 17.05
CA ALA A 219 0.61 8.05 18.20
C ALA A 219 1.62 6.94 17.92
N GLN A 220 2.79 7.07 18.51
CA GLN A 220 3.81 6.02 18.53
C GLN A 220 4.35 5.84 19.92
N THR A 221 4.79 4.63 20.22
CA THR A 221 5.37 4.27 21.51
C THR A 221 6.57 3.36 21.31
N GLU A 222 7.52 3.46 22.22
CA GLU A 222 8.57 2.47 22.41
C GLU A 222 8.65 2.16 23.91
N TYR A 223 8.79 0.88 24.24
CA TYR A 223 9.00 0.43 25.60
C TYR A 223 10.22 -0.48 25.69
N ARG A 224 11.25 -0.04 26.40
CA ARG A 224 12.50 -0.76 26.60
C ARG A 224 12.35 -1.80 27.70
N LEU A 225 12.38 -3.06 27.32
CA LEU A 225 12.34 -4.20 28.24
C LEU A 225 13.72 -4.48 28.84
N SER A 226 14.77 -4.33 28.04
CA SER A 226 16.17 -4.44 28.47
C SER A 226 17.05 -3.46 27.71
N ARG A 227 18.35 -3.39 28.03
CA ARG A 227 19.29 -2.58 27.25
C ARG A 227 19.43 -2.99 25.78
N TRP A 228 19.03 -4.20 25.45
CA TRP A 228 19.15 -4.77 24.09
C TRP A 228 17.83 -4.92 23.35
N PHE A 229 16.69 -4.76 24.05
CA PHE A 229 15.39 -5.11 23.49
C PHE A 229 14.32 -4.12 23.87
N SER A 230 13.58 -3.64 22.86
CA SER A 230 12.40 -2.77 22.99
C SER A 230 11.21 -3.31 22.16
N LEU A 231 10.02 -2.96 22.61
CA LEU A 231 8.79 -3.09 21.83
C LEU A 231 8.43 -1.73 21.23
N GLU A 232 7.92 -1.75 20.01
CA GLU A 232 7.51 -0.54 19.28
C GLU A 232 6.09 -0.68 18.79
N GLY A 233 5.35 0.42 18.77
CA GLY A 233 4.02 0.52 18.19
C GLY A 233 3.77 1.88 17.58
N LYS A 234 3.02 1.93 16.47
CA LYS A 234 2.60 3.16 15.82
C LYS A 234 1.18 2.96 15.28
N LEU A 235 0.31 3.92 15.55
CA LEU A 235 -1.03 4.00 14.99
C LEU A 235 -1.23 5.36 14.37
N ALA A 236 -1.87 5.43 13.21
CA ALA A 236 -2.28 6.67 12.59
C ALA A 236 -3.62 6.48 11.90
N ALA A 237 -4.43 7.53 11.86
CA ALA A 237 -5.69 7.56 11.14
C ALA A 237 -5.93 8.94 10.53
N SER A 238 -6.73 8.98 9.50
CA SER A 238 -7.23 10.20 8.89
C SER A 238 -8.71 10.06 8.57
N PRO A 239 -9.55 11.02 8.95
CA PRO A 239 -10.93 11.06 8.52
C PRO A 239 -11.08 11.52 7.05
N ILE A 240 -10.00 12.01 6.43
CA ILE A 240 -9.98 12.51 5.06
C ILE A 240 -8.82 11.85 4.31
N SER A 241 -9.16 10.98 3.37
CA SER A 241 -8.24 10.41 2.39
C SER A 241 -8.90 10.46 1.03
N ILE A 242 -8.17 10.96 0.03
CA ILE A 242 -8.68 11.16 -1.32
C ILE A 242 -8.07 10.07 -2.20
N VAL A 243 -8.90 9.39 -2.96
CA VAL A 243 -8.44 8.52 -4.04
C VAL A 243 -8.60 9.22 -5.38
N TYR A 244 -7.59 9.08 -6.23
CA TYR A 244 -7.66 9.31 -7.66
C TYR A 244 -7.13 8.03 -8.35
N ASN A 245 -7.89 7.54 -9.35
CA ASN A 245 -7.52 6.33 -10.07
C ASN A 245 -7.69 6.54 -11.57
N GLU A 246 -6.73 6.04 -12.32
CA GLU A 246 -6.78 5.90 -13.77
C GLU A 246 -6.79 4.41 -14.13
N ASP A 247 -7.75 4.02 -14.94
CA ASP A 247 -7.87 2.66 -15.47
C ASP A 247 -7.83 2.69 -16.99
N ARG A 248 -6.88 1.98 -17.58
CA ARG A 248 -6.61 1.95 -19.02
C ARG A 248 -6.86 0.54 -19.54
N HIS A 249 -7.85 0.41 -20.39
CA HIS A 249 -8.16 -0.84 -21.09
C HIS A 249 -7.42 -0.87 -22.43
N GLU A 250 -6.23 -1.46 -22.44
CA GLU A 250 -5.29 -1.41 -23.56
C GLU A 250 -5.81 -2.17 -24.81
N LEU A 251 -6.74 -3.10 -24.66
CA LEU A 251 -7.33 -3.89 -25.73
C LEU A 251 -8.62 -3.27 -26.29
N ARG A 252 -9.13 -2.19 -25.69
CA ARG A 252 -10.35 -1.49 -26.10
C ARG A 252 -10.00 -0.32 -27.00
N THR A 253 -10.49 -0.34 -28.25
CA THR A 253 -10.29 0.75 -29.23
C THR A 253 -11.41 1.78 -29.22
N ASP A 254 -12.52 1.47 -28.57
CA ASP A 254 -13.68 2.32 -28.37
C ASP A 254 -13.57 3.23 -27.13
N LEU A 255 -12.52 3.06 -26.34
CA LEU A 255 -12.22 3.87 -25.15
C LEU A 255 -10.91 4.67 -25.33
N GLN A 256 -10.89 5.84 -24.73
CA GLN A 256 -9.70 6.69 -24.66
C GLN A 256 -8.67 6.13 -23.64
N ARG A 257 -7.57 6.85 -23.44
CA ARG A 257 -6.56 6.53 -22.42
C ARG A 257 -6.32 7.77 -21.54
N PRO A 258 -6.75 7.73 -20.25
CA PRO A 258 -7.37 6.60 -19.53
C PRO A 258 -8.77 6.27 -20.08
N SER A 259 -9.18 5.00 -19.90
CA SER A 259 -10.50 4.53 -20.28
C SER A 259 -11.56 4.92 -19.26
N PHE A 260 -11.17 4.86 -18.00
CA PHE A 260 -11.96 5.28 -16.86
C PHE A 260 -11.11 6.09 -15.89
N THR A 261 -11.74 7.08 -15.26
CA THR A 261 -11.17 7.78 -14.11
C THR A 261 -12.12 7.67 -12.93
N MET A 262 -11.55 7.59 -11.74
CA MET A 262 -12.30 7.55 -10.51
C MET A 262 -11.68 8.51 -9.51
N TRP A 263 -12.53 9.21 -8.79
CA TRP A 263 -12.10 9.95 -7.64
C TRP A 263 -13.08 9.76 -6.48
N GLY A 264 -12.60 9.85 -5.27
CA GLY A 264 -13.45 9.68 -4.09
C GLY A 264 -12.78 10.20 -2.84
N VAL A 265 -13.61 10.40 -1.83
CA VAL A 265 -13.19 10.83 -0.50
C VAL A 265 -13.56 9.76 0.52
N GLY A 266 -12.67 9.51 1.45
CA GLY A 266 -12.82 8.49 2.46
C GLY A 266 -11.90 8.67 3.65
N MET A 267 -11.51 7.59 4.28
CA MET A 267 -10.65 7.54 5.46
C MET A 267 -9.44 6.63 5.25
N SER A 268 -8.44 6.79 6.10
CA SER A 268 -7.29 5.89 6.18
C SER A 268 -6.94 5.52 7.61
N ALA A 269 -6.33 4.34 7.76
CA ALA A 269 -5.74 3.88 9.01
C ALA A 269 -4.45 3.11 8.75
N ASN A 270 -3.46 3.32 9.63
CA ASN A 270 -2.17 2.66 9.58
C ASN A 270 -1.83 2.12 10.96
N ALA A 271 -1.32 0.91 11.03
CA ALA A 271 -0.84 0.29 12.26
C ALA A 271 0.51 -0.41 12.01
N ASP A 272 1.46 -0.16 12.89
CA ASP A 272 2.74 -0.86 12.94
C ASP A 272 2.94 -1.39 14.37
N ALA A 273 3.38 -2.64 14.49
CA ALA A 273 3.82 -3.23 15.75
C ALA A 273 5.14 -3.95 15.51
N GLY A 274 6.08 -3.82 16.43
CA GLY A 274 7.41 -4.36 16.20
C GLY A 274 8.27 -4.51 17.45
N MET A 275 9.44 -5.03 17.18
CA MET A 275 10.53 -5.27 18.13
C MET A 275 11.80 -4.62 17.60
N LYS A 276 12.60 -4.12 18.51
CA LYS A 276 13.89 -3.46 18.22
C LYS A 276 14.98 -4.10 19.05
N PHE A 277 16.01 -4.57 18.39
CA PHE A 277 17.18 -5.22 18.98
C PHE A 277 18.40 -4.35 18.75
N MET A 278 19.02 -3.86 19.83
CA MET A 278 20.26 -3.10 19.75
C MET A 278 21.41 -4.02 19.37
N LEU A 279 22.00 -3.81 18.20
CA LEU A 279 23.17 -4.53 17.71
C LEU A 279 24.48 -3.87 18.19
N ALA A 280 24.45 -2.54 18.30
CA ALA A 280 25.53 -1.72 18.81
C ALA A 280 24.91 -0.51 19.54
N ARG A 281 25.75 0.36 20.09
CA ARG A 281 25.30 1.53 20.87
C ARG A 281 24.32 2.43 20.10
N ASN A 282 24.51 2.54 18.80
CA ASN A 282 23.77 3.43 17.92
C ASN A 282 23.11 2.73 16.71
N VAL A 283 23.15 1.39 16.65
CA VAL A 283 22.54 0.60 15.54
C VAL A 283 21.60 -0.43 16.12
N ALA A 284 20.40 -0.48 15.57
CA ALA A 284 19.38 -1.45 15.94
C ALA A 284 18.83 -2.20 14.71
N LEU A 285 18.52 -3.49 14.90
CA LEU A 285 17.67 -4.27 14.02
C LEU A 285 16.22 -4.08 14.46
N THR A 286 15.33 -3.76 13.53
CA THR A 286 13.89 -3.69 13.76
C THR A 286 13.17 -4.78 12.99
N MET A 287 12.18 -5.42 13.59
CA MET A 287 11.33 -6.44 13.00
C MET A 287 9.91 -6.19 13.43
N GLY A 288 8.94 -6.33 12.54
CA GLY A 288 7.57 -6.02 12.89
C GLY A 288 6.55 -6.45 11.86
N TYR A 289 5.36 -5.96 12.04
CA TYR A 289 4.23 -6.14 11.13
C TYR A 289 3.53 -4.81 10.92
N ARG A 290 3.16 -4.54 9.67
CA ARG A 290 2.52 -3.30 9.25
C ARG A 290 1.22 -3.59 8.53
N VAL A 291 0.19 -2.78 8.81
CA VAL A 291 -1.10 -2.78 8.11
C VAL A 291 -1.43 -1.34 7.70
N TRP A 292 -1.77 -1.14 6.42
CA TRP A 292 -2.29 0.12 5.92
C TRP A 292 -3.61 -0.14 5.19
N TRP A 293 -4.60 0.69 5.49
CA TRP A 293 -5.94 0.58 4.96
C TRP A 293 -6.50 1.96 4.57
N ASN A 294 -7.13 2.01 3.40
CA ASN A 294 -7.83 3.18 2.88
C ASN A 294 -9.16 2.74 2.30
N ARG A 295 -10.22 3.54 2.51
CA ARG A 295 -11.56 3.27 1.97
C ARG A 295 -12.33 4.56 1.74
N THR A 296 -13.04 4.66 0.59
CA THR A 296 -13.93 5.77 0.29
C THR A 296 -15.30 5.64 0.95
N PHE A 297 -15.92 6.77 1.23
CA PHE A 297 -17.35 6.88 1.60
C PHE A 297 -18.20 7.23 0.39
N THR A 298 -17.66 8.04 -0.53
CA THR A 298 -18.33 8.54 -1.73
C THR A 298 -17.31 8.79 -2.82
N GLY A 299 -17.77 8.79 -4.06
CA GLY A 299 -16.93 9.10 -5.20
C GLY A 299 -17.71 9.04 -6.51
N THR A 300 -16.99 9.31 -7.58
CA THR A 300 -17.48 9.30 -8.96
C THR A 300 -16.57 8.44 -9.81
N TRP A 301 -17.16 7.64 -10.63
CA TRP A 301 -16.57 6.94 -11.75
C TRP A 301 -16.97 7.67 -13.04
N GLU A 302 -16.06 7.78 -14.00
CA GLU A 302 -16.28 8.42 -15.30
C GLU A 302 -15.67 7.56 -16.40
N ASN A 303 -16.43 7.30 -17.47
CA ASN A 303 -15.94 6.68 -18.68
C ASN A 303 -15.45 7.72 -19.70
N HIS A 304 -14.54 7.31 -20.56
CA HIS A 304 -13.99 8.15 -21.64
C HIS A 304 -14.09 7.43 -22.98
N PRO A 305 -15.29 7.38 -23.61
CA PRO A 305 -15.46 6.76 -24.91
C PRO A 305 -14.79 7.59 -26.01
N VAL A 306 -14.43 6.94 -27.13
CA VAL A 306 -13.96 7.63 -28.33
C VAL A 306 -15.17 8.13 -29.11
N GLY A 307 -15.33 9.45 -29.18
CA GLY A 307 -16.41 10.12 -29.93
C GLY A 307 -17.58 10.62 -29.07
N PRO A 308 -18.35 9.77 -28.38
CA PRO A 308 -19.40 10.23 -27.47
C PRO A 308 -18.84 11.03 -26.28
N ALA A 309 -19.71 11.80 -25.63
CA ALA A 309 -19.37 12.49 -24.39
C ALA A 309 -19.12 11.48 -23.27
N SER A 310 -18.23 11.85 -22.32
CA SER A 310 -18.03 11.09 -21.09
C SER A 310 -19.31 11.03 -20.26
N GLU A 311 -19.51 9.91 -19.59
CA GLU A 311 -20.64 9.67 -18.68
C GLU A 311 -20.10 9.38 -17.28
N THR A 312 -20.84 9.80 -16.27
CA THR A 312 -20.47 9.62 -14.87
C THR A 312 -21.44 8.74 -14.13
N ALA A 313 -20.94 7.95 -13.20
CA ALA A 313 -21.72 7.10 -12.31
C ALA A 313 -21.19 7.14 -10.87
N PRO A 314 -22.03 6.83 -9.87
CA PRO A 314 -21.57 6.74 -8.49
C PRO A 314 -20.51 5.64 -8.30
N LEU A 315 -19.37 6.00 -7.71
CA LEU A 315 -18.39 5.06 -7.19
C LEU A 315 -18.91 4.52 -5.85
N ARG A 316 -19.24 3.24 -5.79
CA ARG A 316 -19.85 2.60 -4.61
C ARG A 316 -18.83 2.20 -3.56
N GLU A 317 -17.67 1.76 -4.01
CA GLU A 317 -16.57 1.37 -3.15
C GLU A 317 -15.25 1.63 -3.85
N PHE A 318 -14.28 2.14 -3.12
CA PHE A 318 -12.85 2.05 -3.47
C PHE A 318 -12.08 1.77 -2.18
N GLN A 319 -11.39 0.65 -2.12
CA GLN A 319 -10.66 0.24 -0.92
C GLN A 319 -9.29 -0.31 -1.31
N THR A 320 -8.31 -0.02 -0.48
CA THR A 320 -6.96 -0.62 -0.56
C THR A 320 -6.53 -1.08 0.82
N ILE A 321 -6.04 -2.32 0.92
CA ILE A 321 -5.40 -2.85 2.11
C ILE A 321 -4.04 -3.44 1.75
N ARG A 322 -3.04 -3.18 2.60
CA ARG A 322 -1.69 -3.71 2.52
C ARG A 322 -1.25 -4.11 3.92
N HIS A 323 -0.75 -5.31 4.06
CA HIS A 323 -0.23 -5.78 5.35
C HIS A 323 0.92 -6.77 5.14
N GLY A 324 1.83 -6.84 6.09
CA GLY A 324 2.95 -7.76 5.99
C GLY A 324 4.07 -7.47 6.96
N ALA A 325 5.06 -8.35 6.95
CA ALA A 325 6.23 -8.26 7.79
C ALA A 325 7.14 -7.10 7.38
N THR A 326 7.79 -6.49 8.37
CA THR A 326 8.84 -5.50 8.17
C THR A 326 10.13 -5.95 8.83
N VAL A 327 11.25 -5.68 8.18
CA VAL A 327 12.59 -5.86 8.76
C VAL A 327 13.46 -4.69 8.35
N GLY A 328 14.29 -4.17 9.24
CA GLY A 328 15.12 -3.01 8.92
C GLY A 328 16.24 -2.76 9.91
N LEU A 329 17.08 -1.81 9.54
CA LEU A 329 18.15 -1.29 10.37
C LEU A 329 17.88 0.18 10.66
N THR A 330 18.15 0.60 11.88
CA THR A 330 18.08 2.01 12.31
C THR A 330 19.42 2.40 12.91
N ALA A 331 19.97 3.52 12.47
CA ALA A 331 21.16 4.14 13.05
C ALA A 331 20.79 5.49 13.66
N ALA A 332 21.25 5.76 14.88
CA ALA A 332 20.89 6.93 15.68
C ALA A 332 22.16 7.67 16.15
N PHE A 333 22.20 9.02 16.00
CA PHE A 333 23.36 9.88 16.25
C PHE A 333 23.01 11.10 17.09
#